data_5c55ac23b04ddf283d48601344e57ff9
#
_entry.id   5c55ac23b04ddf283d48601344e57ff9
#
_cell.length_a   1.000
_cell.length_b   1.000
_cell.length_c   1.000
_cell.angle_alpha   90.00
_cell.angle_beta   90.00
_cell.angle_gamma   90.00
#
_symmetry.space_group_name_H-M   'P 1'
#
loop_
_entity.id
_entity.type
_entity.pdbx_description
1 polymer ?
#
loop_
_entity_poly.entity_id
_entity_poly.type
_entity_poly.pdbx_seq_one_letter_code
_entity_poly.pdbx_strand_id
1 'polypeptide(L)'
;MSKYDSKYLEDKLKKELQTEYVSVTDESDGCGGKFSAIIVTPAFNGKTLLQKHRLVNSTLAEELKEIHAFSQKSYTPEEWEKVKAQ
;
A
#
# COMPACT_ATOMS: atom_id res chain seq x y z
N MET A 1 11.14 -2.44 17.27
CA MET A 1 11.57 -2.39 15.87
C MET A 1 10.63 -3.20 14.99
N SER A 2 10.25 -2.68 13.84
CA SER A 2 9.33 -3.40 12.97
C SER A 2 10.00 -4.62 12.34
N LYS A 3 9.26 -5.71 12.25
CA LYS A 3 9.71 -6.95 11.62
C LYS A 3 9.85 -6.80 10.11
N TYR A 4 9.11 -5.86 9.52
CA TYR A 4 9.07 -5.64 8.08
C TYR A 4 9.63 -4.28 7.75
N ASP A 5 10.23 -4.14 6.57
CA ASP A 5 10.68 -2.84 6.07
C ASP A 5 9.86 -2.41 4.87
N SER A 6 10.07 -1.17 4.42
CA SER A 6 9.29 -0.62 3.31
C SER A 6 9.52 -1.41 2.02
N LYS A 7 10.75 -1.87 1.77
CA LYS A 7 11.04 -2.64 0.56
C LYS A 7 10.29 -3.97 0.54
N TYR A 8 10.22 -4.64 1.69
CA TYR A 8 9.49 -5.89 1.80
C TYR A 8 8.01 -5.69 1.41
N LEU A 9 7.41 -4.63 1.95
CA LEU A 9 6.00 -4.34 1.70
C LEU A 9 5.78 -3.96 0.24
N GLU A 10 6.68 -3.17 -0.34
CA GLU A 10 6.60 -2.82 -1.75
C GLU A 10 6.66 -4.04 -2.64
N ASP A 11 7.63 -4.93 -2.37
CA ASP A 11 7.82 -6.12 -3.18
C ASP A 11 6.60 -7.04 -3.12
N LYS A 12 6.03 -7.19 -1.93
CA LYS A 12 4.84 -8.02 -1.78
C LYS A 12 3.65 -7.43 -2.51
N LEU A 13 3.44 -6.13 -2.41
CA LEU A 13 2.36 -5.46 -3.10
C LEU A 13 2.51 -5.56 -4.62
N LYS A 14 3.73 -5.39 -5.13
CA LYS A 14 4.00 -5.55 -6.56
C LYS A 14 3.64 -6.95 -7.03
N LYS A 15 4.07 -7.94 -6.28
CA LYS A 15 3.85 -9.34 -6.66
C LYS A 15 2.39 -9.73 -6.61
N GLU A 16 1.70 -9.36 -5.53
CA GLU A 16 0.34 -9.81 -5.30
C GLU A 16 -0.70 -9.01 -6.09
N LEU A 17 -0.46 -7.72 -6.29
CA LEU A 17 -1.42 -6.84 -6.94
C LEU A 17 -0.98 -6.40 -8.34
N GLN A 18 0.20 -6.81 -8.78
CA GLN A 18 0.75 -6.44 -10.09
C GLN A 18 0.68 -4.93 -10.32
N THR A 19 1.23 -4.19 -9.36
CA THR A 19 1.16 -2.74 -9.36
C THR A 19 1.98 -2.12 -10.48
N GLU A 20 1.50 -1.00 -11.02
CA GLU A 20 2.31 -0.18 -11.94
C GLU A 20 3.26 0.72 -11.16
N TYR A 21 2.83 1.14 -9.97
CA TYR A 21 3.64 1.97 -9.09
C TYR A 21 3.27 1.64 -7.66
N VAL A 22 4.26 1.52 -6.81
CA VAL A 22 4.04 1.39 -5.37
C VAL A 22 5.20 2.05 -4.66
N SER A 23 4.87 2.81 -3.62
CA SER A 23 5.87 3.46 -2.79
C SER A 23 5.44 3.30 -1.35
N VAL A 24 6.30 2.73 -0.53
CA VAL A 24 6.03 2.59 0.90
C VAL A 24 7.08 3.38 1.66
N THR A 25 6.62 4.27 2.52
CA THR A 25 7.46 5.10 3.34
C THR A 25 7.40 4.62 4.78
N ASP A 26 8.57 4.37 5.36
CA ASP A 26 8.67 4.02 6.76
C ASP A 26 8.66 5.31 7.57
N GLU A 27 7.61 5.49 8.35
CA GLU A 27 7.42 6.67 9.19
C GLU A 27 7.57 6.34 10.68
N SER A 28 8.18 5.19 10.97
CA SER A 28 8.35 4.74 12.35
C SER A 28 9.26 5.71 13.11
N ASP A 29 8.87 5.98 14.34
CA ASP A 29 9.60 6.90 15.20
C ASP A 29 10.02 6.23 16.51
N GLY A 30 10.23 4.93 16.46
CA GLY A 30 10.66 4.15 17.63
C GLY A 30 9.51 3.51 18.38
N CYS A 31 8.28 3.73 17.96
CA CYS A 31 7.10 3.21 18.64
C CYS A 31 6.45 2.03 17.91
N GLY A 32 7.23 1.27 17.15
CA GLY A 32 6.73 0.18 16.34
C GLY A 32 6.62 0.56 14.88
N GLY A 33 6.19 -0.34 14.04
CA GLY A 33 6.11 -0.11 12.61
C GLY A 33 4.99 0.85 12.24
N LYS A 34 5.35 1.93 11.56
CA LYS A 34 4.38 2.86 11.01
C LYS A 34 4.76 3.13 9.57
N PHE A 35 3.84 2.84 8.66
CA PHE A 35 4.12 2.93 7.22
C PHE A 35 3.00 3.66 6.50
N SER A 36 3.35 4.36 5.43
CA SER A 36 2.36 4.87 4.50
C SER A 36 2.71 4.39 3.10
N ALA A 37 1.69 4.08 2.32
CA ALA A 37 1.86 3.49 1.00
C ALA A 37 1.03 4.22 -0.04
N ILE A 38 1.61 4.33 -1.24
CA ILE A 38 0.88 4.75 -2.44
C ILE A 38 0.88 3.54 -3.36
N ILE A 39 -0.29 3.09 -3.77
CA ILE A 39 -0.45 1.86 -4.53
C ILE A 39 -1.26 2.15 -5.79
N VAL A 40 -0.68 1.88 -6.95
CA VAL A 40 -1.33 2.11 -8.24
C VAL A 40 -1.39 0.78 -8.99
N THR A 41 -2.59 0.30 -9.26
CA THR A 41 -2.74 -0.96 -9.96
C THR A 41 -4.06 -1.01 -10.73
N PRO A 42 -4.08 -1.63 -11.93
CA PRO A 42 -5.34 -1.86 -12.63
C PRO A 42 -6.29 -2.80 -11.89
N ALA A 43 -5.80 -3.54 -10.91
CA ALA A 43 -6.66 -4.38 -10.08
C ALA A 43 -7.70 -3.57 -9.31
N PHE A 44 -7.49 -2.26 -9.17
CA PHE A 44 -8.43 -1.36 -8.50
C PHE A 44 -9.53 -0.83 -9.42
N ASN A 45 -9.45 -1.10 -10.72
CA ASN A 45 -10.46 -0.63 -11.67
C ASN A 45 -11.85 -1.14 -11.28
N GLY A 46 -12.81 -0.23 -11.24
CA GLY A 46 -14.20 -0.57 -10.92
C GLY A 46 -14.48 -0.81 -9.45
N LYS A 47 -13.50 -0.64 -8.58
CA LYS A 47 -13.66 -0.86 -7.15
C LYS A 47 -13.92 0.44 -6.42
N THR A 48 -14.75 0.37 -5.37
CA THR A 48 -14.94 1.50 -4.46
C THR A 48 -13.69 1.66 -3.60
N LEU A 49 -13.60 2.81 -2.93
CA LEU A 49 -12.48 3.06 -2.01
C LEU A 49 -12.40 1.97 -0.93
N LEU A 50 -13.54 1.58 -0.38
CA LEU A 50 -13.58 0.53 0.63
C LEU A 50 -13.07 -0.81 0.09
N GLN A 51 -13.47 -1.16 -1.14
CA GLN A 51 -13.03 -2.40 -1.77
C GLN A 51 -11.53 -2.39 -2.03
N LYS A 52 -10.98 -1.25 -2.45
CA LYS A 52 -9.53 -1.09 -2.64
C LYS A 52 -8.79 -1.32 -1.33
N HIS A 53 -9.25 -0.70 -0.25
CA HIS A 53 -8.63 -0.86 1.06
C HIS A 53 -8.70 -2.29 1.55
N ARG A 54 -9.83 -2.96 1.35
CA ARG A 54 -9.99 -4.35 1.75
C ARG A 54 -9.04 -5.27 0.99
N LEU A 55 -8.84 -5.00 -0.30
CA LEU A 55 -7.91 -5.79 -1.11
C LEU A 55 -6.49 -5.66 -0.58
N VAL A 56 -6.05 -4.45 -0.29
CA VAL A 56 -4.72 -4.22 0.27
C VAL A 56 -4.58 -4.86 1.65
N ASN A 57 -5.58 -4.69 2.50
CA ASN A 57 -5.55 -5.27 3.84
C ASN A 57 -5.49 -6.80 3.79
N SER A 58 -6.22 -7.39 2.86
CA SER A 58 -6.20 -8.84 2.65
C SER A 58 -4.82 -9.31 2.18
N THR A 59 -4.21 -8.55 1.27
CA THR A 59 -2.89 -8.87 0.74
C THR A 59 -1.81 -8.82 1.83
N LEU A 60 -1.92 -7.86 2.74
CA LEU A 60 -0.94 -7.66 3.81
C LEU A 60 -1.46 -8.16 5.16
N ALA A 61 -2.43 -9.07 5.18
CA ALA A 61 -3.10 -9.49 6.41
C ALA A 61 -2.12 -9.95 7.50
N GLU A 62 -1.12 -10.75 7.13
CA GLU A 62 -0.14 -11.23 8.10
C GLU A 62 0.76 -10.10 8.60
N GLU A 63 1.19 -9.25 7.68
CA GLU A 63 2.09 -8.16 8.01
C GLU A 63 1.42 -7.12 8.90
N LEU A 64 0.14 -6.84 8.64
CA LEU A 64 -0.59 -5.83 9.40
C LEU A 64 -0.77 -6.21 10.86
N LYS A 65 -0.65 -7.49 11.20
CA LYS A 65 -0.70 -7.93 12.60
C LYS A 65 0.51 -7.43 13.38
N GLU A 66 1.63 -7.20 12.69
CA GLU A 66 2.90 -6.80 13.30
C GLU A 66 3.18 -5.32 13.14
N ILE A 67 2.38 -4.61 12.34
CA ILE A 67 2.58 -3.20 12.05
C ILE A 67 1.65 -2.38 12.93
N HIS A 68 2.22 -1.37 13.62
CA HIS A 68 1.47 -0.51 14.53
C HIS A 68 0.44 0.35 13.80
N ALA A 69 0.83 0.94 12.67
CA ALA A 69 -0.04 1.80 11.88
C ALA A 69 0.30 1.68 10.39
N PHE A 70 -0.72 1.68 9.56
CA PHE A 70 -0.54 1.58 8.13
C PHE A 70 -1.59 2.46 7.43
N SER A 71 -1.09 3.45 6.68
CA SER A 71 -1.92 4.34 5.87
C SER A 71 -1.75 3.97 4.40
N GLN A 72 -2.82 4.07 3.62
CA GLN A 72 -2.73 3.72 2.21
C GLN A 72 -3.51 4.70 1.35
N LYS A 73 -2.94 4.98 0.18
CA LYS A 73 -3.61 5.71 -0.89
C LYS A 73 -3.63 4.80 -2.10
N SER A 74 -4.83 4.46 -2.56
CA SER A 74 -5.03 3.45 -3.60
C SER A 74 -5.59 4.13 -4.84
N TYR A 75 -4.90 3.96 -5.96
CA TYR A 75 -5.28 4.60 -7.22
C TYR A 75 -5.36 3.58 -8.34
N THR A 76 -6.30 3.79 -9.26
CA THR A 76 -6.22 3.14 -10.56
C THR A 76 -5.15 3.88 -11.38
N PRO A 77 -4.63 3.25 -12.46
CA PRO A 77 -3.67 3.96 -13.31
C PRO A 77 -4.21 5.29 -13.85
N GLU A 78 -5.49 5.34 -14.18
CA GLU A 78 -6.11 6.56 -14.66
C GLU A 78 -6.14 7.64 -13.58
N GLU A 79 -6.52 7.27 -12.36
CA GLU A 79 -6.53 8.20 -11.24
C GLU A 79 -5.13 8.73 -10.94
N TRP A 80 -4.13 7.85 -11.04
CA TRP A 80 -2.75 8.22 -10.77
C TRP A 80 -2.23 9.24 -11.77
N GLU A 81 -2.61 9.08 -13.06
CA GLU A 81 -2.22 10.05 -14.07
C GLU A 81 -2.76 11.45 -13.74
N LYS A 82 -3.97 11.53 -13.22
CA LYS A 82 -4.54 12.80 -12.81
C LYS A 82 -3.82 13.41 -11.61
N VAL A 83 -3.42 12.59 -10.68
CA VAL A 83 -2.68 13.04 -9.49
C VAL A 83 -1.30 13.57 -9.89
N LYS A 84 -0.61 12.86 -10.78
CA LYS A 84 0.72 13.29 -11.25
C LYS A 84 0.68 14.59 -12.02
N ALA A 85 -0.43 14.88 -12.68
CA ALA A 85 -0.56 16.07 -13.51
C ALA A 85 -0.76 17.35 -12.68
N GLN A 86 -0.99 17.22 -11.39
CA GLN A 86 -1.21 18.38 -10.51
C GLN A 86 0.07 18.95 -9.93
#